data_e687ac5721b2abe78a5d11df51d4e62c
#
_entry.id   e687ac5721b2abe78a5d11df51d4e62c
#
_cell.length_a   1.000
_cell.length_b   1.000
_cell.length_c   1.000
_cell.angle_alpha   90.00
_cell.angle_beta   90.00
_cell.angle_gamma   90.00
#
_symmetry.space_group_name_H-M   'P 1'
#
loop_
_entity.id
_entity.type
_entity.pdbx_description
1 polymer ?
#
loop_
_entity_poly.entity_id
_entity_poly.type
_entity_poly.pdbx_seq_one_letter_code
_entity_poly.pdbx_strand_id
1 'polypeptide(L)'
;MKITILGCGALGQLWLSRLYQQGHDVQGWLRVPQPFCAVNVIEPEGVSFNRNLPTNDPEHLAQSELLLVTLKAWQVSSAVSALLPKLNPQCAILLLHNGMGTQEELPQNGQPILQGTTTHAARHEGSTIIHVATGITHIGPTSPAAQHLSHLAEVLHQALPDVAWHNNIASANWRKLAVNCVINPLTALYGCRNGDLQRYPEQIETLCREVASVMAIEGYHTSCEGLMQYVMDVIHSTADNVSSMLQDIRSQRHTEIDYITGYLLRRARSHGLTLPENARLFELIKRKENEYERIGAGLPGTW
;
A
#
# COMPACT_ATOMS: atom_id res chain seq x y z
N MET A 1 2.67 14.97 -18.21
CA MET A 1 1.38 14.29 -17.98
C MET A 1 0.54 15.08 -16.98
N LYS A 2 -0.76 14.96 -17.07
CA LYS A 2 -1.71 15.49 -16.10
C LYS A 2 -2.06 14.36 -15.11
N ILE A 3 -1.74 14.56 -13.84
CA ILE A 3 -1.78 13.52 -12.80
C ILE A 3 -2.53 14.03 -11.58
N THR A 4 -3.46 13.23 -11.09
CA THR A 4 -4.10 13.44 -9.78
C THR A 4 -3.63 12.39 -8.80
N ILE A 5 -3.23 12.81 -7.60
CA ILE A 5 -2.82 11.90 -6.53
C ILE A 5 -3.93 11.88 -5.48
N LEU A 6 -4.55 10.71 -5.32
CA LEU A 6 -5.60 10.48 -4.35
C LEU A 6 -4.97 10.03 -3.03
N GLY A 7 -5.09 10.87 -2.02
CA GLY A 7 -4.46 10.70 -0.72
C GLY A 7 -3.17 11.53 -0.60
N CYS A 8 -3.16 12.47 0.32
CA CYS A 8 -2.03 13.38 0.55
C CYS A 8 -1.40 13.13 1.93
N GLY A 9 -1.24 11.86 2.29
CA GLY A 9 -0.43 11.43 3.42
C GLY A 9 1.08 11.48 3.09
N ALA A 10 1.90 10.79 3.86
CA ALA A 10 3.35 10.85 3.69
C ALA A 10 3.79 10.39 2.30
N LEU A 11 3.31 9.25 1.85
CA LEU A 11 3.68 8.70 0.54
C LEU A 11 3.08 9.54 -0.60
N GLY A 12 1.83 10.00 -0.46
CA GLY A 12 1.16 10.84 -1.46
C GLY A 12 1.88 12.16 -1.67
N GLN A 13 2.30 12.82 -0.61
CA GLN A 13 3.06 14.07 -0.71
C GLN A 13 4.46 13.87 -1.29
N LEU A 14 5.10 12.74 -0.98
CA LEU A 14 6.39 12.39 -1.58
C LEU A 14 6.27 12.28 -3.11
N TRP A 15 5.29 11.51 -3.59
CA TRP A 15 5.04 11.37 -5.03
C TRP A 15 4.64 12.70 -5.66
N LEU A 16 3.79 13.47 -5.00
CA LEU A 16 3.32 14.75 -5.50
C LEU A 16 4.49 15.73 -5.71
N SER A 17 5.40 15.82 -4.74
CA SER A 17 6.59 16.68 -4.84
C SER A 17 7.52 16.25 -5.97
N ARG A 18 7.74 14.95 -6.11
CA ARG A 18 8.67 14.41 -7.11
C ARG A 18 8.12 14.55 -8.54
N LEU A 19 6.85 14.27 -8.75
CA LEU A 19 6.21 14.43 -10.05
C LEU A 19 6.13 15.90 -10.46
N TYR A 20 5.88 16.80 -9.50
CA TYR A 20 5.93 18.23 -9.74
C TYR A 20 7.32 18.68 -10.21
N GLN A 21 8.38 18.21 -9.55
CA GLN A 21 9.77 18.54 -9.91
C GLN A 21 10.15 18.06 -11.31
N GLN A 22 9.52 17.01 -11.80
CA GLN A 22 9.72 16.51 -13.17
C GLN A 22 8.89 17.27 -14.22
N GLY A 23 8.17 18.31 -13.84
CA GLY A 23 7.41 19.14 -14.77
C GLY A 23 6.03 18.63 -15.12
N HIS A 24 5.51 17.64 -14.40
CA HIS A 24 4.14 17.17 -14.61
C HIS A 24 3.12 18.16 -14.05
N ASP A 25 1.96 18.20 -14.68
CA ASP A 25 0.81 18.97 -14.19
C ASP A 25 0.07 18.14 -13.15
N VAL A 26 0.33 18.43 -11.88
CA VAL A 26 -0.09 17.60 -10.76
C VAL A 26 -1.08 18.32 -9.85
N GLN A 27 -1.99 17.55 -9.27
CA GLN A 27 -2.78 17.96 -8.11
C GLN A 27 -2.90 16.83 -7.09
N GLY A 28 -3.13 17.20 -5.85
CA GLY A 28 -3.61 16.28 -4.83
C GLY A 28 -5.14 16.24 -4.82
N TRP A 29 -5.71 15.16 -4.31
CA TRP A 29 -7.14 15.05 -4.05
C TRP A 29 -7.36 14.69 -2.59
N LEU A 30 -7.90 15.65 -1.84
CA LEU A 30 -8.18 15.53 -0.42
C LEU A 30 -9.65 15.13 -0.20
N ARG A 31 -9.89 14.40 0.88
CA ARG A 31 -11.25 14.03 1.27
C ARG A 31 -12.13 15.26 1.50
N VAL A 32 -11.61 16.24 2.22
CA VAL A 32 -12.27 17.52 2.40
C VAL A 32 -11.70 18.48 1.37
N PRO A 33 -12.51 18.97 0.43
CA PRO A 33 -12.00 19.82 -0.64
C PRO A 33 -11.32 21.08 -0.12
N GLN A 34 -10.14 21.34 -0.64
CA GLN A 34 -9.34 22.54 -0.37
C GLN A 34 -8.73 23.01 -1.68
N PRO A 35 -8.39 24.31 -1.81
CA PRO A 35 -7.80 24.82 -3.06
C PRO A 35 -6.34 24.43 -3.24
N PHE A 36 -5.62 24.14 -2.16
CA PHE A 36 -4.22 23.73 -2.20
C PHE A 36 -3.84 22.93 -0.95
N CYS A 37 -2.75 22.19 -1.08
CA CYS A 37 -2.10 21.46 0.01
C CYS A 37 -0.67 21.97 0.16
N ALA A 38 -0.28 22.29 1.40
CA ALA A 38 1.11 22.59 1.70
C ALA A 38 1.92 21.30 1.70
N VAL A 39 2.83 21.16 0.73
CA VAL A 39 3.70 20.00 0.57
C VAL A 39 5.09 20.37 1.05
N ASN A 40 5.52 19.70 2.10
CA ASN A 40 6.80 19.95 2.75
C ASN A 40 7.51 18.63 2.98
N VAL A 41 8.53 18.36 2.16
CA VAL A 41 9.22 17.06 2.12
C VAL A 41 10.71 17.27 2.33
N ILE A 42 11.31 16.50 3.23
CA ILE A 42 12.77 16.43 3.41
C ILE A 42 13.24 15.07 2.91
N GLU A 43 14.14 15.10 1.92
CA GLU A 43 14.75 13.92 1.32
C GLU A 43 15.87 13.33 2.22
N PRO A 44 16.28 12.07 2.00
CA PRO A 44 17.32 11.44 2.81
C PRO A 44 18.64 12.22 2.82
N GLU A 45 18.97 12.91 1.71
CA GLU A 45 20.18 13.71 1.58
C GLU A 45 20.07 15.09 2.26
N GLY A 46 18.92 15.40 2.85
CA GLY A 46 18.65 16.68 3.52
C GLY A 46 18.09 17.77 2.61
N VAL A 47 17.92 17.51 1.31
CA VAL A 47 17.29 18.46 0.38
C VAL A 47 15.80 18.56 0.73
N SER A 48 15.27 19.79 0.79
CA SER A 48 13.88 20.03 1.13
C SER A 48 13.08 20.57 -0.06
N PHE A 49 11.83 20.17 -0.11
CA PHE A 49 10.81 20.71 -1.02
C PHE A 49 9.72 21.35 -0.16
N ASN A 50 9.37 22.59 -0.48
CA ASN A 50 8.33 23.32 0.25
C ASN A 50 7.53 24.16 -0.74
N ARG A 51 6.31 23.72 -1.07
CA ARG A 51 5.38 24.45 -1.95
C ARG A 51 3.95 24.14 -1.61
N ASN A 52 3.07 25.10 -1.90
CA ASN A 52 1.63 24.85 -1.97
C ASN A 52 1.30 24.33 -3.38
N LEU A 53 0.71 23.14 -3.45
CA LEU A 53 0.31 22.53 -4.70
C LEU A 53 -1.22 22.49 -4.81
N PRO A 54 -1.79 22.62 -6.00
CA PRO A 54 -3.24 22.65 -6.18
C PRO A 54 -3.89 21.32 -5.77
N THR A 55 -5.14 21.42 -5.33
CA THR A 55 -5.93 20.26 -4.92
C THR A 55 -7.38 20.42 -5.33
N ASN A 56 -8.05 19.28 -5.49
CA ASN A 56 -9.51 19.18 -5.62
C ASN A 56 -10.12 19.99 -6.78
N ASP A 57 -9.39 20.14 -7.87
CA ASP A 57 -9.92 20.73 -9.10
C ASP A 57 -10.62 19.65 -9.94
N PRO A 58 -11.96 19.71 -10.08
CA PRO A 58 -12.72 18.71 -10.83
C PRO A 58 -12.37 18.70 -12.34
N GLU A 59 -12.02 19.85 -12.91
CA GLU A 59 -11.64 19.95 -14.31
C GLU A 59 -10.30 19.24 -14.57
N HIS A 60 -9.32 19.48 -13.72
CA HIS A 60 -8.05 18.78 -13.78
C HIS A 60 -8.24 17.27 -13.60
N LEU A 61 -9.11 16.85 -12.67
CA LEU A 61 -9.42 15.43 -12.46
C LEU A 61 -9.99 14.79 -13.74
N ALA A 62 -10.95 15.46 -14.39
CA ALA A 62 -11.58 14.97 -15.62
C ALA A 62 -10.59 14.83 -16.78
N GLN A 63 -9.51 15.59 -16.77
CA GLN A 63 -8.45 15.57 -17.78
C GLN A 63 -7.23 14.74 -17.38
N SER A 64 -7.22 14.19 -16.18
CA SER A 64 -6.07 13.41 -15.69
C SER A 64 -5.87 12.15 -16.51
N GLU A 65 -4.61 11.89 -16.83
CA GLU A 65 -4.16 10.69 -17.54
C GLU A 65 -3.79 9.55 -16.58
N LEU A 66 -3.47 9.92 -15.34
CA LEU A 66 -3.12 8.98 -14.26
C LEU A 66 -3.75 9.44 -12.95
N LEU A 67 -4.43 8.52 -12.28
CA LEU A 67 -4.84 8.63 -10.89
C LEU A 67 -3.92 7.73 -10.06
N LEU A 68 -3.04 8.33 -9.28
CA LEU A 68 -2.15 7.60 -8.36
C LEU A 68 -2.81 7.55 -6.99
N VAL A 69 -3.11 6.34 -6.52
CA VAL A 69 -3.83 6.09 -5.27
C VAL A 69 -2.86 5.65 -4.18
N THR A 70 -2.67 6.50 -3.17
CA THR A 70 -1.74 6.29 -2.06
C THR A 70 -2.43 6.20 -0.70
N LEU A 71 -3.69 5.83 -0.72
CA LEU A 71 -4.51 5.64 0.49
C LEU A 71 -4.15 4.33 1.20
N LYS A 72 -4.57 4.21 2.46
CA LYS A 72 -4.62 2.91 3.13
C LYS A 72 -5.63 2.01 2.41
N ALA A 73 -5.36 0.70 2.38
CA ALA A 73 -6.16 -0.25 1.59
C ALA A 73 -7.66 -0.18 1.90
N TRP A 74 -8.04 -0.02 3.16
CA TRP A 74 -9.45 0.04 3.57
C TRP A 74 -10.17 1.33 3.13
N GLN A 75 -9.43 2.35 2.67
CA GLN A 75 -9.98 3.61 2.16
C GLN A 75 -10.18 3.60 0.64
N VAL A 76 -9.49 2.69 -0.06
CA VAL A 76 -9.37 2.72 -1.53
C VAL A 76 -10.71 2.56 -2.23
N SER A 77 -11.46 1.52 -1.87
CA SER A 77 -12.69 1.15 -2.56
C SER A 77 -13.70 2.30 -2.60
N SER A 78 -14.03 2.90 -1.47
CA SER A 78 -14.99 4.00 -1.41
C SER A 78 -14.49 5.27 -2.08
N ALA A 79 -13.21 5.62 -1.87
CA ALA A 79 -12.64 6.84 -2.44
C ALA A 79 -12.52 6.77 -3.96
N VAL A 80 -12.03 5.66 -4.50
CA VAL A 80 -11.90 5.48 -5.95
C VAL A 80 -13.27 5.38 -6.61
N SER A 81 -14.20 4.63 -6.03
CA SER A 81 -15.57 4.50 -6.55
C SER A 81 -16.28 5.84 -6.67
N ALA A 82 -16.05 6.76 -5.72
CA ALA A 82 -16.62 8.10 -5.76
C ALA A 82 -16.04 8.94 -6.92
N LEU A 83 -14.79 8.71 -7.32
CA LEU A 83 -14.13 9.46 -8.39
C LEU A 83 -14.34 8.87 -9.78
N LEU A 84 -14.63 7.57 -9.90
CA LEU A 84 -14.78 6.90 -11.20
C LEU A 84 -15.70 7.63 -12.18
N PRO A 85 -16.90 8.11 -11.80
CA PRO A 85 -17.76 8.84 -12.72
C PRO A 85 -17.18 10.17 -13.20
N LYS A 86 -16.21 10.72 -12.51
CA LYS A 86 -15.58 12.02 -12.81
C LYS A 86 -14.31 11.89 -13.62
N LEU A 87 -13.79 10.66 -13.79
CA LEU A 87 -12.56 10.38 -14.53
C LEU A 87 -12.86 10.18 -16.02
N ASN A 88 -11.88 10.53 -16.86
CA ASN A 88 -11.85 10.06 -18.22
C ASN A 88 -11.79 8.53 -18.22
N PRO A 89 -12.60 7.83 -19.05
CA PRO A 89 -12.57 6.37 -19.12
C PRO A 89 -11.21 5.76 -19.46
N GLN A 90 -10.31 6.53 -20.05
CA GLN A 90 -8.96 6.10 -20.39
C GLN A 90 -7.92 6.47 -19.33
N CYS A 91 -8.31 7.17 -18.28
CA CYS A 91 -7.42 7.48 -17.17
C CYS A 91 -6.93 6.20 -16.50
N ALA A 92 -5.62 6.01 -16.45
CA ALA A 92 -5.03 4.89 -15.75
C ALA A 92 -5.15 5.09 -14.22
N ILE A 93 -5.52 4.04 -13.52
CA ILE A 93 -5.58 4.04 -12.05
C ILE A 93 -4.47 3.13 -11.54
N LEU A 94 -3.53 3.70 -10.79
CA LEU A 94 -2.47 2.93 -10.12
C LEU A 94 -2.78 2.84 -8.62
N LEU A 95 -3.07 1.62 -8.16
CA LEU A 95 -3.33 1.32 -6.75
C LEU A 95 -2.00 0.98 -6.07
N LEU A 96 -1.50 1.91 -5.27
CA LEU A 96 -0.21 1.80 -4.60
C LEU A 96 -0.42 1.73 -3.08
N HIS A 97 -0.86 0.58 -2.59
CA HIS A 97 -1.12 0.31 -1.18
C HIS A 97 -0.62 -1.07 -0.79
N ASN A 98 -0.51 -1.32 0.51
CA ASN A 98 -0.20 -2.65 1.03
C ASN A 98 -1.45 -3.54 1.02
N GLY A 99 -1.22 -4.85 0.90
CA GLY A 99 -2.33 -5.81 0.84
C GLY A 99 -2.90 -5.99 -0.55
N MET A 100 -3.94 -6.78 -0.62
CA MET A 100 -4.63 -7.16 -1.86
C MET A 100 -6.14 -7.15 -1.66
N GLY A 101 -6.89 -7.16 -2.77
CA GLY A 101 -8.34 -7.31 -2.76
C GLY A 101 -9.12 -6.03 -3.05
N THR A 102 -8.49 -4.86 -3.09
CA THR A 102 -9.19 -3.61 -3.35
C THR A 102 -9.75 -3.51 -4.76
N GLN A 103 -9.03 -4.03 -5.76
CA GLN A 103 -9.51 -4.02 -7.14
C GLN A 103 -10.78 -4.84 -7.31
N GLU A 104 -10.92 -5.94 -6.59
CA GLU A 104 -12.11 -6.81 -6.64
C GLU A 104 -13.36 -6.09 -6.11
N GLU A 105 -13.19 -5.07 -5.30
CA GLU A 105 -14.26 -4.24 -4.75
C GLU A 105 -14.67 -3.09 -5.67
N LEU A 106 -13.86 -2.78 -6.68
CA LEU A 106 -14.14 -1.69 -7.62
C LEU A 106 -15.12 -2.15 -8.71
N PRO A 107 -16.00 -1.24 -9.20
CA PRO A 107 -16.84 -1.54 -10.35
C PRO A 107 -16.00 -1.89 -11.58
N GLN A 108 -16.40 -2.94 -12.30
CA GLN A 108 -15.77 -3.29 -13.58
C GLN A 108 -16.35 -2.41 -14.69
N ASN A 109 -15.59 -1.43 -15.13
CA ASN A 109 -16.03 -0.44 -16.11
C ASN A 109 -15.06 -0.28 -17.32
N GLY A 110 -14.10 -1.20 -17.46
CA GLY A 110 -13.09 -1.14 -18.51
C GLY A 110 -11.95 -0.14 -18.27
N GLN A 111 -11.91 0.50 -17.13
CA GLN A 111 -10.84 1.43 -16.75
C GLN A 111 -9.50 0.70 -16.71
N PRO A 112 -8.41 1.29 -17.24
CA PRO A 112 -7.07 0.72 -17.08
C PRO A 112 -6.66 0.74 -15.60
N ILE A 113 -6.39 -0.43 -15.02
CA ILE A 113 -5.99 -0.55 -13.63
C ILE A 113 -4.62 -1.23 -13.53
N LEU A 114 -3.74 -0.60 -12.76
CA LEU A 114 -2.43 -1.11 -12.40
C LEU A 114 -2.38 -1.26 -10.88
N GLN A 115 -1.57 -2.18 -10.44
CA GLN A 115 -1.22 -2.30 -9.02
C GLN A 115 0.29 -2.13 -8.86
N GLY A 116 0.68 -1.68 -7.68
CA GLY A 116 2.07 -1.54 -7.36
C GLY A 116 2.35 -1.71 -5.89
N THR A 117 3.61 -1.96 -5.61
CA THR A 117 4.16 -2.02 -4.26
C THR A 117 5.37 -1.11 -4.19
N THR A 118 5.60 -0.49 -3.04
CA THR A 118 6.77 0.35 -2.82
C THR A 118 7.43 0.03 -1.50
N THR A 119 8.76 0.12 -1.47
CA THR A 119 9.54 0.02 -0.25
C THR A 119 10.13 1.37 0.18
N HIS A 120 9.78 2.46 -0.50
CA HIS A 120 10.09 3.80 -0.01
C HIS A 120 9.46 4.01 1.36
N ALA A 121 10.24 4.52 2.30
CA ALA A 121 9.78 4.83 3.65
C ALA A 121 9.64 6.33 3.83
N ALA A 122 8.44 6.78 4.14
CA ALA A 122 8.15 8.17 4.44
C ALA A 122 7.24 8.26 5.66
N ARG A 123 7.42 9.28 6.49
CA ARG A 123 6.61 9.49 7.69
C ARG A 123 6.31 10.97 7.90
N HIS A 124 5.24 11.22 8.63
CA HIS A 124 4.94 12.56 9.14
C HIS A 124 5.83 12.91 10.35
N GLU A 125 6.34 14.12 10.34
CA GLU A 125 6.95 14.76 11.49
C GLU A 125 6.32 16.16 11.60
N GLY A 126 5.25 16.27 12.36
CA GLY A 126 4.39 17.44 12.34
C GLY A 126 3.74 17.62 10.96
N SER A 127 3.89 18.79 10.37
CA SER A 127 3.43 19.11 9.01
C SER A 127 4.45 18.77 7.92
N THR A 128 5.62 18.25 8.29
CA THR A 128 6.69 17.89 7.38
C THR A 128 6.66 16.39 7.10
N ILE A 129 6.93 16.03 5.86
CA ILE A 129 7.14 14.64 5.45
C ILE A 129 8.63 14.36 5.40
N ILE A 130 9.06 13.35 6.12
CA ILE A 130 10.44 12.87 6.07
C ILE A 130 10.48 11.64 5.18
N HIS A 131 11.23 11.71 4.08
CA HIS A 131 11.58 10.57 3.26
C HIS A 131 12.74 9.85 3.96
N VAL A 132 12.40 8.82 4.73
CA VAL A 132 13.33 8.15 5.66
C VAL A 132 14.36 7.32 4.90
N ALA A 133 13.89 6.58 3.90
CA ALA A 133 14.73 5.69 3.11
C ALA A 133 14.20 5.56 1.69
N THR A 134 15.12 5.53 0.74
CA THR A 134 14.82 5.20 -0.66
C THR A 134 14.51 3.70 -0.78
N GLY A 135 13.74 3.35 -1.77
CA GLY A 135 13.32 1.97 -2.01
C GLY A 135 13.09 1.70 -3.48
N ILE A 136 12.34 0.66 -3.75
CA ILE A 136 11.96 0.24 -5.11
C ILE A 136 10.45 0.18 -5.19
N THR A 137 9.89 0.65 -6.31
CA THR A 137 8.48 0.53 -6.63
C THR A 137 8.31 -0.44 -7.79
N HIS A 138 7.45 -1.44 -7.62
CA HIS A 138 7.10 -2.40 -8.65
C HIS A 138 5.67 -2.12 -9.08
N ILE A 139 5.43 -1.96 -10.38
CA ILE A 139 4.09 -1.73 -10.93
C ILE A 139 3.82 -2.68 -12.08
N GLY A 140 2.57 -2.95 -12.32
CA GLY A 140 2.16 -3.75 -13.46
C GLY A 140 0.65 -3.75 -13.68
N PRO A 141 0.20 -4.27 -14.83
CA PRO A 141 -1.21 -4.27 -15.21
C PRO A 141 -1.99 -5.32 -14.44
N THR A 142 -3.22 -4.98 -14.06
CA THR A 142 -4.18 -5.92 -13.48
C THR A 142 -5.51 -5.94 -14.23
N SER A 143 -5.64 -5.11 -15.26
CA SER A 143 -6.75 -5.19 -16.21
C SER A 143 -6.20 -5.29 -17.64
N PRO A 144 -6.96 -5.86 -18.60
CA PRO A 144 -6.51 -5.95 -19.99
C PRO A 144 -6.17 -4.58 -20.62
N ALA A 145 -6.92 -3.55 -20.27
CA ALA A 145 -6.71 -2.20 -20.78
C ALA A 145 -5.38 -1.58 -20.34
N ALA A 146 -4.75 -2.10 -19.29
CA ALA A 146 -3.49 -1.56 -18.75
C ALA A 146 -2.24 -2.26 -19.29
N GLN A 147 -2.36 -3.35 -20.05
CA GLN A 147 -1.22 -4.18 -20.47
C GLN A 147 -0.17 -3.44 -21.32
N HIS A 148 -0.56 -2.40 -22.03
CA HIS A 148 0.33 -1.61 -22.89
C HIS A 148 0.81 -0.29 -22.25
N LEU A 149 0.62 -0.13 -20.94
CA LEU A 149 0.96 1.11 -20.23
C LEU A 149 2.34 1.05 -19.53
N SER A 150 3.27 0.25 -20.05
CA SER A 150 4.61 0.12 -19.48
C SER A 150 5.40 1.44 -19.43
N HIS A 151 5.08 2.41 -20.28
CA HIS A 151 5.71 3.74 -20.25
C HIS A 151 5.48 4.47 -18.91
N LEU A 152 4.43 4.13 -18.17
CA LEU A 152 4.18 4.73 -16.86
C LEU A 152 5.31 4.39 -15.87
N ALA A 153 5.94 3.23 -16.00
CA ALA A 153 7.10 2.88 -15.18
C ALA A 153 8.26 3.85 -15.40
N GLU A 154 8.52 4.27 -16.64
CA GLU A 154 9.55 5.26 -16.95
C GLU A 154 9.22 6.63 -16.37
N VAL A 155 7.98 7.07 -16.53
CA VAL A 155 7.51 8.35 -15.99
C VAL A 155 7.73 8.40 -14.48
N LEU A 156 7.31 7.36 -13.78
CA LEU A 156 7.46 7.27 -12.33
C LEU A 156 8.93 7.10 -11.90
N HIS A 157 9.71 6.35 -12.67
CA HIS A 157 11.13 6.15 -12.39
C HIS A 157 11.92 7.46 -12.46
N GLN A 158 11.62 8.33 -13.42
CA GLN A 158 12.26 9.64 -13.53
C GLN A 158 11.90 10.56 -12.36
N ALA A 159 10.73 10.39 -11.78
CA ALA A 159 10.28 11.17 -10.63
C ALA A 159 10.83 10.66 -9.30
N LEU A 160 10.73 9.36 -9.07
CA LEU A 160 11.15 8.71 -7.81
C LEU A 160 11.71 7.31 -8.11
N PRO A 161 13.01 7.21 -8.48
CA PRO A 161 13.63 5.92 -8.77
C PRO A 161 13.81 5.06 -7.51
N ASP A 162 13.91 3.74 -7.63
CA ASP A 162 13.74 2.94 -8.84
C ASP A 162 12.29 2.50 -9.01
N VAL A 163 11.84 2.40 -10.26
CA VAL A 163 10.52 1.84 -10.59
C VAL A 163 10.72 0.77 -11.67
N ALA A 164 10.14 -0.41 -11.45
CA ALA A 164 10.20 -1.54 -12.38
C ALA A 164 8.80 -1.96 -12.83
N TRP A 165 8.70 -2.29 -14.11
CA TRP A 165 7.47 -2.83 -14.71
C TRP A 165 7.49 -4.35 -14.66
N HIS A 166 6.35 -4.95 -14.27
CA HIS A 166 6.14 -6.39 -14.25
C HIS A 166 4.86 -6.74 -15.01
N ASN A 167 4.98 -7.56 -16.04
CA ASN A 167 3.81 -8.07 -16.76
C ASN A 167 2.94 -8.97 -15.86
N ASN A 168 3.52 -9.62 -14.89
CA ASN A 168 2.84 -10.44 -13.88
C ASN A 168 3.05 -9.83 -12.49
N ILE A 169 2.43 -8.69 -12.25
CA ILE A 169 2.52 -8.01 -10.95
C ILE A 169 1.86 -8.82 -9.84
N ALA A 170 0.90 -9.69 -10.16
CA ALA A 170 0.23 -10.54 -9.16
C ALA A 170 1.22 -11.42 -8.41
N SER A 171 2.24 -11.96 -9.07
CA SER A 171 3.29 -12.75 -8.42
C SER A 171 4.05 -11.93 -7.38
N ALA A 172 4.45 -10.71 -7.72
CA ALA A 172 5.14 -9.81 -6.80
C ALA A 172 4.23 -9.39 -5.63
N ASN A 173 2.96 -9.13 -5.91
CA ASN A 173 1.97 -8.78 -4.88
C ASN A 173 1.77 -9.92 -3.88
N TRP A 174 1.66 -11.16 -4.35
CA TRP A 174 1.52 -12.33 -3.47
C TRP A 174 2.75 -12.54 -2.60
N ARG A 175 3.95 -12.35 -3.16
CA ARG A 175 5.19 -12.45 -2.39
C ARG A 175 5.25 -11.40 -1.27
N LYS A 176 4.88 -10.18 -1.57
CA LYS A 176 4.81 -9.11 -0.56
C LYS A 176 3.71 -9.39 0.46
N LEU A 177 2.54 -9.87 0.02
CA LEU A 177 1.46 -10.26 0.92
C LEU A 177 1.93 -11.32 1.92
N ALA A 178 2.67 -12.32 1.46
CA ALA A 178 3.21 -13.37 2.33
C ALA A 178 4.08 -12.78 3.43
N VAL A 179 5.00 -11.89 3.08
CA VAL A 179 5.86 -11.20 4.06
C VAL A 179 5.01 -10.39 5.04
N ASN A 180 4.03 -9.65 4.55
CA ASN A 180 3.16 -8.83 5.39
C ASN A 180 2.28 -9.67 6.32
N CYS A 181 1.80 -10.83 5.89
CA CYS A 181 1.02 -11.75 6.72
C CYS A 181 1.80 -12.30 7.91
N VAL A 182 3.13 -12.43 7.77
CA VAL A 182 3.99 -12.92 8.84
C VAL A 182 4.48 -11.78 9.73
N ILE A 183 5.12 -10.78 9.14
CA ILE A 183 5.83 -9.73 9.90
C ILE A 183 4.85 -8.78 10.59
N ASN A 184 3.82 -8.32 9.87
CA ASN A 184 2.98 -7.22 10.37
C ASN A 184 2.15 -7.61 11.60
N PRO A 185 1.38 -8.71 11.59
CA PRO A 185 0.60 -9.08 12.76
C PRO A 185 1.48 -9.43 13.97
N LEU A 186 2.59 -10.14 13.76
CA LEU A 186 3.46 -10.55 14.84
C LEU A 186 4.11 -9.35 15.52
N THR A 187 4.67 -8.41 14.77
CA THR A 187 5.28 -7.20 15.33
C THR A 187 4.25 -6.33 16.03
N ALA A 188 3.05 -6.23 15.46
CA ALA A 188 1.95 -5.46 16.06
C ALA A 188 1.48 -6.06 17.39
N LEU A 189 1.40 -7.39 17.48
CA LEU A 189 0.98 -8.08 18.70
C LEU A 189 2.06 -8.07 19.79
N TYR A 190 3.31 -8.28 19.40
CA TYR A 190 4.43 -8.33 20.35
C TYR A 190 5.02 -6.96 20.67
N GLY A 191 4.62 -5.93 19.95
CA GLY A 191 5.12 -4.57 20.16
C GLY A 191 6.62 -4.45 19.92
N CYS A 192 7.17 -5.18 18.93
CA CYS A 192 8.59 -5.31 18.70
C CYS A 192 8.99 -4.91 17.26
N ARG A 193 10.28 -4.70 17.06
CA ARG A 193 10.87 -4.46 15.74
C ARG A 193 10.92 -5.76 14.93
N ASN A 194 11.05 -5.61 13.61
CA ASN A 194 11.09 -6.76 12.71
C ASN A 194 12.15 -7.78 13.08
N GLY A 195 13.36 -7.35 13.44
CA GLY A 195 14.46 -8.23 13.81
C GLY A 195 14.20 -9.10 15.04
N ASP A 196 13.36 -8.63 15.96
CA ASP A 196 13.02 -9.38 17.17
C ASP A 196 12.21 -10.64 16.87
N LEU A 197 11.60 -10.74 15.68
CA LEU A 197 10.85 -11.92 15.25
C LEU A 197 11.72 -13.17 15.07
N GLN A 198 13.05 -13.01 15.00
CA GLN A 198 13.99 -14.13 14.97
C GLN A 198 13.85 -15.05 16.20
N ARG A 199 13.24 -14.56 17.27
CA ARG A 199 12.95 -15.34 18.49
C ARG A 199 11.78 -16.31 18.33
N TYR A 200 11.02 -16.23 17.23
CA TYR A 200 9.80 -16.99 17.02
C TYR A 200 9.84 -17.83 15.73
N PRO A 201 10.89 -18.65 15.51
CA PRO A 201 11.06 -19.37 14.25
C PRO A 201 9.95 -20.39 13.97
N GLU A 202 9.42 -21.04 14.98
CA GLU A 202 8.34 -22.03 14.84
C GLU A 202 7.03 -21.37 14.41
N GLN A 203 6.72 -20.19 14.95
CA GLN A 203 5.53 -19.43 14.59
C GLN A 203 5.64 -18.90 13.15
N ILE A 204 6.81 -18.41 12.77
CA ILE A 204 7.09 -17.98 11.39
C ILE A 204 6.92 -19.13 10.42
N GLU A 205 7.45 -20.31 10.74
CA GLU A 205 7.32 -21.52 9.92
C GLU A 205 5.85 -21.92 9.73
N THR A 206 5.07 -21.93 10.81
CA THR A 206 3.64 -22.28 10.73
C THR A 206 2.88 -21.30 9.84
N LEU A 207 3.12 -19.99 10.01
CA LEU A 207 2.50 -18.96 9.16
C LEU A 207 2.90 -19.13 7.69
N CYS A 208 4.18 -19.33 7.42
CA CYS A 208 4.67 -19.54 6.05
C CYS A 208 4.08 -20.77 5.40
N ARG A 209 3.91 -21.87 6.14
CA ARG A 209 3.29 -23.09 5.65
C ARG A 209 1.85 -22.84 5.22
N GLU A 210 1.09 -22.13 6.04
CA GLU A 210 -0.29 -21.77 5.72
C GLU A 210 -0.37 -20.88 4.48
N VAL A 211 0.46 -19.84 4.41
CA VAL A 211 0.48 -18.91 3.26
C VAL A 211 0.89 -19.64 1.99
N ALA A 212 1.93 -20.47 2.05
CA ALA A 212 2.41 -21.24 0.89
C ALA A 212 1.33 -22.17 0.32
N SER A 213 0.49 -22.76 1.18
CA SER A 213 -0.61 -23.62 0.74
C SER A 213 -1.64 -22.86 -0.11
N VAL A 214 -1.94 -21.63 0.23
CA VAL A 214 -2.85 -20.78 -0.56
C VAL A 214 -2.19 -20.35 -1.86
N MET A 215 -0.95 -19.87 -1.79
CA MET A 215 -0.19 -19.43 -2.96
C MET A 215 -0.10 -20.53 -4.02
N ALA A 216 0.12 -21.77 -3.59
CA ALA A 216 0.21 -22.92 -4.52
C ALA A 216 -1.09 -23.09 -5.32
N ILE A 217 -2.24 -23.03 -4.67
CA ILE A 217 -3.54 -23.18 -5.34
C ILE A 217 -3.86 -21.96 -6.22
N GLU A 218 -3.42 -20.76 -5.81
CA GLU A 218 -3.56 -19.56 -6.62
C GLU A 218 -2.62 -19.54 -7.84
N GLY A 219 -1.73 -20.51 -7.96
CA GLY A 219 -0.79 -20.62 -9.10
C GLY A 219 0.57 -19.97 -8.88
N TYR A 220 0.88 -19.56 -7.65
CA TYR A 220 2.16 -18.95 -7.28
C TYR A 220 2.97 -19.91 -6.42
N HIS A 221 3.54 -20.92 -7.07
CA HIS A 221 4.22 -22.02 -6.38
C HIS A 221 5.48 -21.54 -5.65
N THR A 222 5.49 -21.78 -4.36
CA THR A 222 6.66 -21.62 -3.51
C THR A 222 6.64 -22.73 -2.46
N SER A 223 7.81 -23.23 -2.11
CA SER A 223 7.91 -24.15 -0.98
C SER A 223 7.78 -23.39 0.34
N CYS A 224 7.34 -24.07 1.38
CA CYS A 224 7.34 -23.50 2.73
C CYS A 224 8.76 -23.03 3.14
N GLU A 225 9.77 -23.84 2.85
CA GLU A 225 11.18 -23.52 3.14
C GLU A 225 11.65 -22.28 2.38
N GLY A 226 11.34 -22.21 1.07
CA GLY A 226 11.69 -21.06 0.25
C GLY A 226 11.01 -19.79 0.71
N LEU A 227 9.74 -19.87 1.08
CA LEU A 227 9.00 -18.73 1.62
C LEU A 227 9.55 -18.30 2.97
N MET A 228 9.83 -19.24 3.85
CA MET A 228 10.44 -18.96 5.15
C MET A 228 11.79 -18.27 5.01
N GLN A 229 12.64 -18.76 4.09
CA GLN A 229 13.93 -18.11 3.81
C GLN A 229 13.75 -16.67 3.35
N TYR A 230 12.83 -16.45 2.44
CA TYR A 230 12.53 -15.10 1.94
C TYR A 230 12.03 -14.16 3.05
N VAL A 231 11.13 -14.64 3.89
CA VAL A 231 10.62 -13.88 5.05
C VAL A 231 11.76 -13.56 6.03
N MET A 232 12.62 -14.55 6.31
CA MET A 232 13.76 -14.34 7.21
C MET A 232 14.75 -13.33 6.62
N ASP A 233 15.00 -13.34 5.33
CA ASP A 233 15.87 -12.36 4.66
C ASP A 233 15.29 -10.94 4.81
N VAL A 234 13.98 -10.77 4.67
CA VAL A 234 13.32 -9.48 4.91
C VAL A 234 13.43 -9.05 6.37
N ILE A 235 13.22 -9.98 7.30
CA ILE A 235 13.38 -9.71 8.74
C ILE A 235 14.80 -9.20 9.04
N HIS A 236 15.83 -9.84 8.48
CA HIS A 236 17.21 -9.45 8.68
C HIS A 236 17.52 -8.08 8.03
N SER A 237 17.09 -7.86 6.80
CA SER A 237 17.37 -6.61 6.08
C SER A 237 16.60 -5.41 6.65
N THR A 238 15.51 -5.66 7.37
CA THR A 238 14.67 -4.62 7.99
C THR A 238 14.64 -4.73 9.52
N ALA A 239 15.68 -5.31 10.11
CA ALA A 239 15.69 -5.69 11.54
C ALA A 239 15.37 -4.52 12.49
N ASP A 240 15.85 -3.33 12.18
CA ASP A 240 15.64 -2.13 13.00
C ASP A 240 14.32 -1.41 12.72
N ASN A 241 13.58 -1.85 11.72
CA ASN A 241 12.32 -1.20 11.33
C ASN A 241 11.17 -1.58 12.25
N VAL A 242 10.29 -0.61 12.44
CA VAL A 242 8.97 -0.81 13.05
C VAL A 242 7.96 -0.99 11.91
N SER A 243 7.21 -2.09 11.91
CA SER A 243 6.25 -2.36 10.84
C SER A 243 5.16 -1.28 10.76
N SER A 244 4.60 -1.08 9.58
CA SER A 244 3.50 -0.13 9.39
C SER A 244 2.29 -0.46 10.26
N MET A 245 2.00 -1.75 10.46
CA MET A 245 0.89 -2.19 11.30
C MET A 245 1.14 -1.87 12.77
N LEU A 246 2.34 -2.08 13.29
CA LEU A 246 2.69 -1.68 14.64
C LEU A 246 2.59 -0.15 14.81
N GLN A 247 3.01 0.61 13.82
CA GLN A 247 2.86 2.07 13.84
C GLN A 247 1.38 2.47 13.92
N ASP A 248 0.51 1.82 13.14
CA ASP A 248 -0.93 2.08 13.17
C ASP A 248 -1.53 1.75 14.54
N ILE A 249 -1.17 0.60 15.14
CA ILE A 249 -1.63 0.21 16.48
C ILE A 249 -1.17 1.23 17.53
N ARG A 250 0.10 1.63 17.51
CA ARG A 250 0.65 2.61 18.46
C ARG A 250 -0.01 3.98 18.33
N SER A 251 -0.41 4.35 17.13
CA SER A 251 -1.08 5.62 16.85
C SER A 251 -2.61 5.51 16.92
N GLN A 252 -3.14 4.35 17.32
CA GLN A 252 -4.58 4.07 17.41
C GLN A 252 -5.31 4.34 16.09
N ARG A 253 -4.66 3.97 14.97
CA ARG A 253 -5.24 4.06 13.62
C ARG A 253 -5.74 2.71 13.15
N HIS A 254 -6.69 2.72 12.25
CA HIS A 254 -7.17 1.51 11.58
C HIS A 254 -6.03 0.89 10.76
N THR A 255 -5.81 -0.42 10.92
CA THR A 255 -4.75 -1.14 10.22
C THR A 255 -5.25 -1.66 8.85
N GLU A 256 -4.33 -2.19 8.06
CA GLU A 256 -4.65 -2.85 6.79
C GLU A 256 -4.86 -4.36 6.91
N ILE A 257 -5.12 -4.86 8.12
CA ILE A 257 -5.24 -6.31 8.38
C ILE A 257 -6.29 -7.00 7.52
N ASP A 258 -7.40 -6.34 7.22
CA ASP A 258 -8.47 -6.91 6.39
C ASP A 258 -8.02 -7.19 4.96
N TYR A 259 -7.05 -6.44 4.44
CA TYR A 259 -6.50 -6.57 3.08
C TYR A 259 -5.15 -7.28 3.05
N ILE A 260 -4.62 -7.68 4.19
CA ILE A 260 -3.42 -8.52 4.32
C ILE A 260 -3.86 -9.92 4.71
N THR A 261 -3.94 -10.21 6.00
CA THR A 261 -4.38 -11.52 6.50
C THR A 261 -5.83 -11.82 6.12
N GLY A 262 -6.70 -10.81 6.16
CA GLY A 262 -8.10 -10.95 5.77
C GLY A 262 -8.26 -11.40 4.31
N TYR A 263 -7.48 -10.85 3.39
CA TYR A 263 -7.48 -11.31 1.99
C TYR A 263 -7.01 -12.75 1.86
N LEU A 264 -5.90 -13.09 2.52
CA LEU A 264 -5.39 -14.46 2.56
C LEU A 264 -6.45 -15.45 3.04
N LEU A 265 -7.16 -15.11 4.12
CA LEU A 265 -8.21 -15.96 4.68
C LEU A 265 -9.40 -16.11 3.74
N ARG A 266 -9.80 -15.06 3.05
CA ARG A 266 -10.87 -15.13 2.04
C ARG A 266 -10.49 -16.05 0.88
N ARG A 267 -9.26 -15.94 0.39
CA ARG A 267 -8.77 -16.81 -0.68
C ARG A 267 -8.67 -18.27 -0.23
N ALA A 268 -8.17 -18.51 0.98
CA ALA A 268 -8.13 -19.85 1.57
C ALA A 268 -9.54 -20.45 1.65
N ARG A 269 -10.52 -19.70 2.12
CA ARG A 269 -11.90 -20.16 2.24
C ARG A 269 -12.49 -20.52 0.88
N SER A 270 -12.21 -19.74 -0.16
CA SER A 270 -12.69 -20.03 -1.52
C SER A 270 -12.13 -21.33 -2.08
N HIS A 271 -11.01 -21.81 -1.55
CA HIS A 271 -10.38 -23.08 -1.93
C HIS A 271 -10.62 -24.21 -0.92
N GLY A 272 -11.45 -23.99 0.09
CA GLY A 272 -11.73 -24.96 1.13
C GLY A 272 -10.56 -25.21 2.10
N LEU A 273 -9.61 -24.27 2.19
CA LEU A 273 -8.49 -24.37 3.10
C LEU A 273 -8.78 -23.62 4.42
N THR A 274 -8.25 -24.19 5.51
CA THR A 274 -8.25 -23.55 6.82
C THR A 274 -6.84 -23.15 7.21
N LEU A 275 -6.69 -21.94 7.76
CA LEU A 275 -5.40 -21.38 8.18
C LEU A 275 -5.50 -20.95 9.65
N PRO A 276 -5.38 -21.91 10.60
CA PRO A 276 -5.69 -21.63 12.01
C PRO A 276 -4.82 -20.52 12.62
N GLU A 277 -3.54 -20.48 12.31
CA GLU A 277 -2.63 -19.49 12.92
C GLU A 277 -2.85 -18.10 12.34
N ASN A 278 -3.00 -17.99 11.00
CA ASN A 278 -3.34 -16.69 10.38
C ASN A 278 -4.70 -16.19 10.88
N ALA A 279 -5.69 -17.08 11.03
CA ALA A 279 -7.00 -16.72 11.57
C ALA A 279 -6.90 -16.20 13.01
N ARG A 280 -6.07 -16.85 13.84
CA ARG A 280 -5.84 -16.43 15.23
C ARG A 280 -5.23 -15.03 15.29
N LEU A 281 -4.19 -14.77 14.49
CA LEU A 281 -3.56 -13.44 14.43
C LEU A 281 -4.52 -12.37 13.93
N PHE A 282 -5.32 -12.69 12.91
CA PHE A 282 -6.35 -11.79 12.39
C PHE A 282 -7.30 -11.34 13.50
N GLU A 283 -7.85 -12.28 14.25
CA GLU A 283 -8.77 -11.99 15.35
C GLU A 283 -8.13 -11.15 16.45
N LEU A 284 -6.87 -11.42 16.78
CA LEU A 284 -6.15 -10.66 17.80
C LEU A 284 -5.92 -9.21 17.37
N ILE A 285 -5.56 -8.97 16.12
CA ILE A 285 -5.41 -7.60 15.59
C ILE A 285 -6.77 -6.89 15.56
N LYS A 286 -7.84 -7.55 15.11
CA LYS A 286 -9.19 -6.97 15.12
C LYS A 286 -9.64 -6.59 16.52
N ARG A 287 -9.32 -7.37 17.52
CA ARG A 287 -9.61 -7.03 18.93
C ARG A 287 -8.86 -5.77 19.36
N LYS A 288 -7.58 -5.64 18.99
CA LYS A 288 -6.81 -4.43 19.30
C LYS A 288 -7.42 -3.19 18.65
N GLU A 289 -7.82 -3.28 17.39
CA GLU A 289 -8.50 -2.18 16.70
C GLU A 289 -9.80 -1.81 17.42
N ASN A 290 -10.62 -2.78 17.77
CA ASN A 290 -11.90 -2.57 18.44
C ASN A 290 -11.74 -1.90 19.81
N GLU A 291 -10.67 -2.18 20.53
CA GLU A 291 -10.40 -1.57 21.85
C GLU A 291 -10.26 -0.04 21.74
N TYR A 292 -9.44 0.46 20.82
CA TYR A 292 -9.23 1.90 20.70
C TYR A 292 -10.30 2.59 19.85
N GLU A 293 -10.95 1.89 18.91
CA GLU A 293 -12.07 2.46 18.15
C GLU A 293 -13.29 2.73 19.02
N ARG A 294 -13.55 1.90 20.03
CA ARG A 294 -14.60 2.15 21.03
C ARG A 294 -14.30 3.38 21.89
N ILE A 295 -13.05 3.61 22.20
CA ILE A 295 -12.61 4.78 23.00
C ILE A 295 -12.71 6.05 22.15
N GLY A 296 -12.45 5.93 20.84
CA GLY A 296 -12.44 7.04 19.89
C GLY A 296 -13.79 7.34 19.20
N ALA A 297 -14.87 6.64 19.55
CA ALA A 297 -16.19 6.84 18.94
C ALA A 297 -16.73 8.25 19.21
N GLY A 298 -16.30 9.22 18.43
CA GLY A 298 -16.65 10.64 18.55
C GLY A 298 -15.64 11.57 17.88
N LEU A 299 -14.49 11.06 17.47
CA LEU A 299 -13.51 11.87 16.72
C LEU A 299 -13.64 11.62 15.22
N PRO A 300 -13.80 12.66 14.40
CA PRO A 300 -13.83 12.50 12.95
C PRO A 300 -12.49 11.95 12.48
N GLY A 301 -12.54 10.82 11.77
CA GLY A 301 -11.36 10.19 11.21
C GLY A 301 -10.56 11.15 10.33
N THR A 302 -9.32 11.37 10.66
CA THR A 302 -8.37 12.10 9.81
C THR A 302 -7.84 11.16 8.74
N TRP A 303 -7.86 11.64 7.50
CA TRP A 303 -7.28 10.98 6.33
C TRP A 303 -5.81 11.37 6.20
#